data_742f96de2bde508e2ef2b7f2d08251f4
#
_entry.id   742f96de2bde508e2ef2b7f2d08251f4
#
_cell.length_a   1.000
_cell.length_b   1.000
_cell.length_c   1.000
_cell.angle_alpha   90.00
_cell.angle_beta   90.00
_cell.angle_gamma   90.00
#
_symmetry.space_group_name_H-M   'P 1'
#
loop_
_entity.id
_entity.type
_entity.pdbx_description
1 polymer ?
#
loop_
_entity_poly.entity_id
_entity_poly.type
_entity_poly.pdbx_seq_one_letter_code
_entity_poly.pdbx_strand_id
1 'polypeptide(L)'
;CFVTAFNCGDFDPQSPEWLKLNRTESREVCPETYMVIKGANMLEYRDGWAKGYLERFGFETEFEGLKCFALNLSNCSSEYFKSLPDGKYDAFIAFAFNGKEWIISMYSTSADVSVICKKYGGGGHKGAAGFHTKKLPFGG
;
A
#
# COMPACT_ATOMS: atom_id res chain seq x y z
N CYS A 1 4.96 -13.52 -3.83
CA CYS A 1 3.67 -14.23 -4.08
C CYS A 1 3.33 -15.22 -2.95
N PHE A 2 4.25 -16.14 -2.58
CA PHE A 2 3.98 -17.10 -1.49
C PHE A 2 3.67 -16.39 -0.16
N VAL A 3 4.51 -15.44 0.25
CA VAL A 3 4.32 -14.66 1.48
C VAL A 3 3.00 -13.88 1.47
N THR A 4 2.60 -13.32 0.32
CA THR A 4 1.33 -12.60 0.19
C THR A 4 0.14 -13.51 0.42
N ALA A 5 0.14 -14.70 -0.19
CA ALA A 5 -0.93 -15.68 0.00
C ALA A 5 -0.98 -16.20 1.44
N PHE A 6 0.18 -16.44 2.05
CA PHE A 6 0.30 -16.87 3.43
C PHE A 6 -0.26 -15.82 4.40
N ASN A 7 0.11 -14.55 4.24
CA ASN A 7 -0.37 -13.46 5.10
C ASN A 7 -1.87 -13.15 4.96
N CYS A 8 -2.50 -13.58 3.86
CA CYS A 8 -3.95 -13.43 3.65
C CYS A 8 -4.71 -14.74 3.96
N GLY A 9 -4.00 -15.80 4.35
CA GLY A 9 -4.59 -17.08 4.70
C GLY A 9 -5.11 -17.12 6.13
N ASP A 10 -5.91 -18.13 6.40
CA ASP A 10 -6.31 -18.49 7.74
C ASP A 10 -5.18 -19.27 8.42
N PHE A 11 -4.77 -18.83 9.61
CA PHE A 11 -3.70 -19.46 10.40
C PHE A 11 -4.19 -20.60 11.30
N ASP A 12 -5.49 -20.92 11.28
CA ASP A 12 -6.00 -22.10 11.99
C ASP A 12 -5.45 -23.38 11.33
N PRO A 13 -4.70 -24.23 12.05
CA PRO A 13 -4.18 -25.49 11.52
C PRO A 13 -5.25 -26.45 10.99
N GLN A 14 -6.51 -26.26 11.37
CA GLN A 14 -7.66 -27.02 10.91
C GLN A 14 -8.33 -26.40 9.69
N SER A 15 -7.89 -25.23 9.25
CA SER A 15 -8.50 -24.56 8.10
C SER A 15 -8.34 -25.36 6.81
N PRO A 16 -9.27 -25.23 5.85
CA PRO A 16 -9.18 -25.93 4.57
C PRO A 16 -7.90 -25.64 3.78
N GLU A 17 -7.29 -24.46 3.95
CA GLU A 17 -6.03 -24.09 3.34
C GLU A 17 -4.87 -24.95 3.86
N TRP A 18 -4.75 -25.13 5.18
CA TRP A 18 -3.73 -25.96 5.79
C TRP A 18 -3.95 -27.44 5.53
N LEU A 19 -5.21 -27.91 5.52
CA LEU A 19 -5.54 -29.28 5.18
C LEU A 19 -5.17 -29.61 3.72
N LYS A 20 -5.29 -28.64 2.79
CA LYS A 20 -4.80 -28.80 1.42
C LYS A 20 -3.28 -28.88 1.34
N LEU A 21 -2.56 -28.12 2.16
CA LEU A 21 -1.10 -28.20 2.26
C LEU A 21 -0.61 -29.57 2.74
N ASN A 22 -1.37 -30.22 3.61
CA ASN A 22 -1.04 -31.52 4.18
C ASN A 22 -1.54 -32.74 3.37
N ARG A 23 -2.44 -32.54 2.39
CA ARG A 23 -2.95 -33.62 1.54
C ARG A 23 -2.08 -33.81 0.31
N THR A 24 -1.23 -34.81 0.34
CA THR A 24 -0.41 -35.28 -0.79
C THR A 24 -1.18 -36.07 -1.86
N GLU A 25 -2.50 -36.09 -1.83
CA GLU A 25 -3.33 -36.99 -2.64
C GLU A 25 -3.85 -36.41 -3.96
N SER A 26 -3.76 -35.10 -4.22
CA SER A 26 -4.13 -34.55 -5.52
C SER A 26 -2.92 -34.33 -6.41
N ARG A 27 -2.83 -35.12 -7.44
CA ARG A 27 -1.77 -35.11 -8.48
C ARG A 27 -1.69 -33.83 -9.33
N GLU A 28 -2.50 -32.80 -9.04
CA GLU A 28 -2.66 -31.70 -10.00
C GLU A 28 -1.86 -30.43 -9.68
N VAL A 29 -1.64 -30.07 -8.43
CA VAL A 29 -0.80 -28.92 -8.03
C VAL A 29 -0.19 -29.16 -6.65
N CYS A 30 1.13 -29.04 -6.49
CA CYS A 30 1.74 -29.12 -5.17
C CYS A 30 1.32 -27.91 -4.31
N PRO A 31 1.28 -28.05 -2.98
CA PRO A 31 0.80 -27.01 -2.06
C PRO A 31 1.55 -25.68 -2.20
N GLU A 32 2.86 -25.73 -2.41
CA GLU A 32 3.69 -24.53 -2.61
C GLU A 32 3.30 -23.80 -3.91
N THR A 33 3.07 -24.53 -4.98
CA THR A 33 2.61 -23.97 -6.27
C THR A 33 1.24 -23.35 -6.12
N TYR A 34 0.31 -24.00 -5.40
CA TYR A 34 -1.01 -23.43 -5.11
C TYR A 34 -0.90 -22.09 -4.37
N MET A 35 -0.06 -22.00 -3.33
CA MET A 35 0.12 -20.75 -2.58
C MET A 35 0.79 -19.66 -3.42
N VAL A 36 1.73 -20.02 -4.30
CA VAL A 36 2.35 -19.08 -5.23
C VAL A 36 1.32 -18.51 -6.22
N ILE A 37 0.49 -19.39 -6.81
CA ILE A 37 -0.57 -18.96 -7.76
C ILE A 37 -1.59 -18.08 -7.04
N LYS A 38 -2.06 -18.49 -5.86
CA LYS A 38 -2.99 -17.70 -5.04
C LYS A 38 -2.42 -16.31 -4.75
N GLY A 39 -1.16 -16.23 -4.31
CA GLY A 39 -0.49 -14.97 -4.03
C GLY A 39 -0.31 -14.10 -5.28
N ALA A 40 -0.01 -14.69 -6.44
CA ALA A 40 0.10 -13.98 -7.71
C ALA A 40 -1.24 -13.35 -8.12
N ASN A 41 -2.34 -14.11 -8.06
CA ASN A 41 -3.68 -13.63 -8.38
C ASN A 41 -4.12 -12.48 -7.43
N MET A 42 -3.78 -12.57 -6.14
CA MET A 42 -4.08 -11.50 -5.18
C MET A 42 -3.29 -10.23 -5.48
N LEU A 43 -2.03 -10.34 -5.89
CA LEU A 43 -1.21 -9.21 -6.30
C LEU A 43 -1.74 -8.58 -7.60
N GLU A 44 -2.08 -9.38 -8.59
CA GLU A 44 -2.67 -8.91 -9.85
C GLU A 44 -3.99 -8.15 -9.61
N TYR A 45 -4.88 -8.71 -8.78
CA TYR A 45 -6.12 -8.05 -8.39
C TYR A 45 -5.85 -6.71 -7.68
N ARG A 46 -4.96 -6.70 -6.68
CA ARG A 46 -4.57 -5.47 -5.95
C ARG A 46 -4.05 -4.41 -6.92
N ASP A 47 -3.16 -4.80 -7.82
CA ASP A 47 -2.49 -3.88 -8.72
C ASP A 47 -3.46 -3.30 -9.76
N GLY A 48 -4.35 -4.14 -10.31
CA GLY A 48 -5.41 -3.70 -11.21
C GLY A 48 -6.39 -2.74 -10.52
N TRP A 49 -6.81 -3.08 -9.30
CA TRP A 49 -7.67 -2.22 -8.49
C TRP A 49 -6.99 -0.89 -8.15
N ALA A 50 -5.72 -0.94 -7.70
CA ALA A 50 -4.95 0.25 -7.34
C ALA A 50 -4.81 1.20 -8.53
N LYS A 51 -4.47 0.67 -9.72
CA LYS A 51 -4.38 1.46 -10.95
C LYS A 51 -5.68 2.19 -11.27
N GLY A 52 -6.81 1.47 -11.30
CA GLY A 52 -8.12 2.07 -11.58
C GLY A 52 -8.55 3.09 -10.53
N TYR A 53 -8.16 2.88 -9.27
CA TYR A 53 -8.44 3.81 -8.18
C TYR A 53 -7.58 5.08 -8.28
N LEU A 54 -6.29 4.95 -8.59
CA LEU A 54 -5.40 6.08 -8.85
C LEU A 54 -5.89 6.98 -10.00
N GLU A 55 -6.31 6.37 -11.12
CA GLU A 55 -6.81 7.09 -12.29
C GLU A 55 -8.08 7.88 -12.00
N ARG A 56 -8.93 7.39 -11.10
CA ARG A 56 -10.23 8.00 -10.79
C ARG A 56 -10.18 9.01 -9.66
N PHE A 57 -9.39 8.76 -8.63
CA PHE A 57 -9.42 9.52 -7.36
C PHE A 57 -8.07 10.12 -6.98
N GLY A 58 -7.00 9.81 -7.69
CA GLY A 58 -5.69 10.40 -7.47
C GLY A 58 -5.58 11.77 -8.14
N PHE A 59 -4.77 12.64 -7.57
CA PHE A 59 -4.51 13.98 -8.10
C PHE A 59 -3.10 14.47 -7.81
N GLU A 60 -2.61 15.33 -8.68
CA GLU A 60 -1.33 16.02 -8.50
C GLU A 60 -1.50 17.18 -7.50
N THR A 61 -0.54 17.34 -6.63
CA THR A 61 -0.51 18.46 -5.66
C THR A 61 0.94 18.81 -5.34
N GLU A 62 1.13 19.99 -4.77
CA GLU A 62 2.42 20.38 -4.18
C GLU A 62 2.30 20.38 -2.66
N PHE A 63 3.31 19.81 -2.00
CA PHE A 63 3.36 19.79 -0.55
C PHE A 63 4.80 19.93 -0.07
N GLU A 64 5.08 20.94 0.77
CA GLU A 64 6.42 21.24 1.31
C GLU A 64 7.50 21.40 0.20
N GLY A 65 7.12 21.96 -0.94
CA GLY A 65 8.01 22.16 -2.09
C GLY A 65 8.27 20.91 -2.91
N LEU A 66 7.59 19.80 -2.62
CA LEU A 66 7.66 18.57 -3.39
C LEU A 66 6.47 18.46 -4.34
N LYS A 67 6.72 18.02 -5.57
CA LYS A 67 5.69 17.62 -6.50
C LYS A 67 5.15 16.24 -6.10
N CYS A 68 3.93 16.19 -5.63
CA CYS A 68 3.32 14.99 -5.07
C CYS A 68 2.16 14.47 -5.91
N PHE A 69 1.92 13.16 -5.82
CA PHE A 69 0.65 12.56 -6.22
C PHE A 69 -0.09 12.08 -4.98
N ALA A 70 -1.31 12.58 -4.80
CA ALA A 70 -2.10 12.33 -3.61
C ALA A 70 -3.30 11.43 -3.89
N LEU A 71 -3.64 10.57 -2.93
CA LEU A 71 -4.73 9.62 -3.00
C LEU A 71 -5.47 9.55 -1.67
N ASN A 72 -6.78 9.75 -1.70
CA ASN A 72 -7.63 9.55 -0.51
C ASN A 72 -7.88 8.04 -0.32
N LEU A 73 -6.99 7.40 0.43
CA LEU A 73 -7.06 5.97 0.72
C LEU A 73 -6.38 5.67 2.05
N SER A 74 -7.07 4.95 2.94
CA SER A 74 -6.49 4.42 4.17
C SER A 74 -5.76 3.09 3.94
N ASN A 75 -4.86 2.74 4.86
CA ASN A 75 -4.13 1.46 4.85
C ASN A 75 -3.43 1.18 3.49
N CYS A 76 -2.83 2.23 2.93
CA CYS A 76 -2.13 2.21 1.65
C CYS A 76 -0.63 2.08 1.88
N SER A 77 0.06 1.28 1.07
CA SER A 77 1.52 1.22 1.00
C SER A 77 2.03 1.86 -0.29
N SER A 78 3.34 2.07 -0.40
CA SER A 78 3.99 2.57 -1.62
C SER A 78 3.67 1.74 -2.87
N GLU A 79 3.41 0.45 -2.69
CA GLU A 79 3.06 -0.49 -3.77
C GLU A 79 1.81 -0.08 -4.57
N TYR A 80 0.89 0.66 -3.95
CA TYR A 80 -0.31 1.13 -4.64
C TYR A 80 -0.01 2.17 -5.71
N PHE A 81 1.13 2.88 -5.60
CA PHE A 81 1.54 3.93 -6.54
C PHE A 81 2.45 3.43 -7.67
N LYS A 82 2.80 2.15 -7.71
CA LYS A 82 3.77 1.58 -8.65
C LYS A 82 3.37 1.66 -10.14
N SER A 83 2.08 1.88 -10.43
CA SER A 83 1.60 2.09 -11.80
C SER A 83 1.81 3.52 -12.31
N LEU A 84 2.20 4.45 -11.44
CA LEU A 84 2.52 5.82 -11.84
C LEU A 84 3.90 5.87 -12.50
N PRO A 85 4.12 6.83 -13.43
CA PRO A 85 5.41 6.97 -14.11
C PRO A 85 6.55 7.26 -13.14
N ASP A 86 7.65 6.54 -13.30
CA ASP A 86 8.87 6.74 -12.53
C ASP A 86 9.43 8.16 -12.71
N GLY A 87 9.88 8.77 -11.61
CA GLY A 87 10.51 10.08 -11.61
C GLY A 87 9.60 11.26 -11.93
N LYS A 88 8.31 11.04 -12.15
CA LYS A 88 7.35 12.12 -12.39
C LYS A 88 7.02 12.91 -11.12
N TYR A 89 7.07 12.26 -9.96
CA TYR A 89 6.72 12.82 -8.65
C TYR A 89 7.88 12.62 -7.67
N ASP A 90 8.06 13.62 -6.79
CA ASP A 90 9.07 13.55 -5.72
C ASP A 90 8.57 12.69 -4.55
N ALA A 91 7.25 12.67 -4.31
CA ALA A 91 6.64 11.87 -3.27
C ALA A 91 5.19 11.47 -3.61
N PHE A 92 4.72 10.42 -2.93
CA PHE A 92 3.34 9.98 -2.95
C PHE A 92 2.69 10.19 -1.60
N ILE A 93 1.42 10.60 -1.58
CA ILE A 93 0.68 10.90 -0.36
C ILE A 93 -0.59 10.04 -0.34
N ALA A 94 -0.72 9.17 0.65
CA ALA A 94 -1.99 8.55 0.99
C ALA A 94 -2.59 9.26 2.20
N PHE A 95 -3.88 9.59 2.15
CA PHE A 95 -4.52 10.29 3.26
C PHE A 95 -5.96 9.81 3.48
N ALA A 96 -6.40 9.81 4.72
CA ALA A 96 -7.76 9.45 5.08
C ALA A 96 -8.21 10.15 6.38
N PHE A 97 -9.52 10.38 6.51
CA PHE A 97 -10.11 10.91 7.74
C PHE A 97 -10.61 9.77 8.63
N ASN A 98 -10.21 9.74 9.89
CA ASN A 98 -10.58 8.68 10.84
C ASN A 98 -11.77 9.04 11.74
N GLY A 99 -12.49 10.14 11.42
CA GLY A 99 -13.58 10.67 12.25
C GLY A 99 -13.13 11.75 13.24
N LYS A 100 -11.83 11.93 13.47
CA LYS A 100 -11.26 12.93 14.40
C LYS A 100 -10.22 13.82 13.74
N GLU A 101 -9.38 13.22 12.91
CA GLU A 101 -8.25 13.86 12.26
C GLU A 101 -7.89 13.15 10.96
N TRP A 102 -7.12 13.84 10.13
CA TRP A 102 -6.53 13.30 8.92
C TRP A 102 -5.27 12.50 9.27
N ILE A 103 -5.18 11.30 8.75
CA ILE A 103 -3.98 10.46 8.76
C ILE A 103 -3.31 10.64 7.41
N ILE A 104 -2.06 11.09 7.42
CA ILE A 104 -1.26 11.32 6.23
C ILE A 104 -0.08 10.35 6.23
N SER A 105 0.07 9.61 5.15
CA SER A 105 1.21 8.73 4.89
C SER A 105 1.93 9.22 3.65
N MET A 106 3.23 9.41 3.74
CA MET A 106 4.09 9.87 2.65
C MET A 106 5.10 8.79 2.28
N TYR A 107 5.31 8.63 0.98
CA TYR A 107 6.27 7.67 0.41
C TYR A 107 7.15 8.37 -0.62
N SER A 108 8.45 8.10 -0.63
CA SER A 108 9.37 8.62 -1.62
C SER A 108 10.60 7.71 -1.75
N THR A 109 11.17 7.66 -2.94
CA THR A 109 12.47 7.03 -3.22
C THR A 109 13.60 8.07 -3.32
N SER A 110 13.27 9.34 -3.53
CA SER A 110 14.23 10.43 -3.76
C SER A 110 14.33 11.41 -2.59
N ALA A 111 13.20 11.80 -1.99
CA ALA A 111 13.12 12.76 -0.89
C ALA A 111 13.13 12.10 0.49
N ASP A 112 13.57 12.83 1.52
CA ASP A 112 13.44 12.40 2.91
C ASP A 112 12.11 12.90 3.50
N VAL A 113 11.07 12.07 3.36
CA VAL A 113 9.73 12.40 3.86
C VAL A 113 9.64 12.40 5.39
N SER A 114 10.60 11.78 6.09
CA SER A 114 10.61 11.78 7.56
C SER A 114 10.84 13.18 8.14
N VAL A 115 11.64 13.99 7.46
CA VAL A 115 11.91 15.39 7.86
C VAL A 115 10.62 16.22 7.76
N ILE A 116 9.86 16.04 6.67
CA ILE A 116 8.58 16.72 6.47
C ILE A 116 7.60 16.30 7.56
N CYS A 117 7.39 14.98 7.74
CA CYS A 117 6.43 14.47 8.70
C CYS A 117 6.73 14.91 10.14
N LYS A 118 8.02 15.05 10.51
CA LYS A 118 8.44 15.56 11.84
C LYS A 118 7.99 17.01 12.08
N LYS A 119 7.97 17.88 11.06
CA LYS A 119 7.46 19.25 11.19
C LYS A 119 5.99 19.29 11.63
N TYR A 120 5.24 18.25 11.30
CA TYR A 120 3.81 18.10 11.62
C TYR A 120 3.58 17.21 12.86
N GLY A 121 4.63 16.94 13.65
CA GLY A 121 4.54 16.13 14.87
C GLY A 121 4.46 14.62 14.64
N GLY A 122 4.72 14.18 13.43
CA GLY A 122 4.80 12.78 13.06
C GLY A 122 6.22 12.23 13.01
N GLY A 123 6.46 11.23 12.14
CA GLY A 123 7.78 10.63 11.97
C GLY A 123 7.73 9.41 11.05
N GLY A 124 8.83 8.67 11.02
CA GLY A 124 9.00 7.48 10.21
C GLY A 124 10.42 7.37 9.67
N HIS A 125 10.54 6.62 8.57
CA HIS A 125 11.79 6.43 7.85
C HIS A 125 11.91 7.40 6.67
N LYS A 126 13.11 7.56 6.14
CA LYS A 126 13.40 8.43 5.00
C LYS A 126 12.43 8.22 3.82
N GLY A 127 12.16 6.96 3.44
CA GLY A 127 11.30 6.62 2.31
C GLY A 127 9.82 6.40 2.64
N ALA A 128 9.44 6.39 3.93
CA ALA A 128 8.07 6.14 4.37
C ALA A 128 7.84 6.75 5.76
N ALA A 129 7.01 7.77 5.85
CA ALA A 129 6.71 8.47 7.09
C ALA A 129 5.26 8.96 7.10
N GLY A 130 4.76 9.38 8.27
CA GLY A 130 3.40 9.87 8.37
C GLY A 130 3.19 10.78 9.56
N PHE A 131 2.06 11.48 9.56
CA PHE A 131 1.62 12.36 10.64
C PHE A 131 0.10 12.45 10.69
N HIS A 132 -0.41 12.99 11.77
CA HIS A 132 -1.84 13.27 11.95
C HIS A 132 -2.07 14.77 12.02
N THR A 133 -3.21 15.25 11.49
CA THR A 133 -3.54 16.69 11.49
C THR A 133 -5.04 16.92 11.51
N LYS A 134 -5.47 18.02 12.11
CA LYS A 134 -6.89 18.43 12.15
C LYS A 134 -7.38 19.02 10.83
N LYS A 135 -6.47 19.57 10.03
CA LYS A 135 -6.79 20.19 8.74
C LYS A 135 -5.87 19.62 7.67
N LEU A 136 -6.44 19.26 6.52
CA LEU A 136 -5.64 18.78 5.38
C LEU A 136 -4.69 19.90 4.92
N PRO A 137 -3.36 19.65 4.86
CA PRO A 137 -2.39 20.71 4.59
C PRO A 137 -2.10 20.95 3.10
N PHE A 138 -2.80 20.26 2.21
CA PHE A 138 -2.64 20.34 0.75
C PHE A 138 -4.02 20.20 0.04
N GLY A 139 -4.08 20.47 -1.26
CA GLY A 139 -5.30 20.26 -2.07
C GLY A 139 -6.37 21.33 -1.89
N GLY A 140 -5.98 22.55 -1.51
CA GLY A 140 -6.85 23.72 -1.38
C GLY A 140 -6.60 24.73 -2.49
#